data_5659b78f823265ec57a0187721e370e7
#
_entry.id   5659b78f823265ec57a0187721e370e7
#
_cell.length_a   1.000
_cell.length_b   1.000
_cell.length_c   1.000
_cell.angle_alpha   90.00
_cell.angle_beta   90.00
_cell.angle_gamma   90.00
#
_symmetry.space_group_name_H-M   'P 1'
#
loop_
_entity.id
_entity.type
_entity.pdbx_description
1 polymer ?
#
loop_
_entity_poly.entity_id
_entity_poly.type
_entity_poly.pdbx_seq_one_letter_code
_entity_poly.pdbx_strand_id
1 'polypeptide(L)'
;MENPILHFIAIFTFIFLFTGISGCKSFTNEEQPVTVWDSLTVTASAFNSTRAQTGTPNPNITAWGDTIEPGMKVLAVSRDLIAKGLEHNTEVIIEGIDGVFVVKDKMHSRWKNKIDIYMGDNIKKAKSFGRKKVKIFYKSSTDTTAIKPL
;
A
#
# COMPACT_ATOMS: atom_id res chain seq x y z
N MET A 1 -32.85 -65.44 32.92
CA MET A 1 -32.64 -65.48 31.44
C MET A 1 -33.23 -64.19 30.90
N GLU A 2 -32.37 -63.19 30.73
CA GLU A 2 -32.78 -61.86 30.27
C GLU A 2 -32.79 -61.83 28.74
N ASN A 3 -33.89 -61.34 28.20
CA ASN A 3 -34.17 -61.34 26.76
C ASN A 3 -33.31 -60.26 26.05
N PRO A 4 -32.34 -60.60 25.20
CA PRO A 4 -31.44 -59.65 24.57
C PRO A 4 -32.15 -58.76 23.51
N ILE A 5 -33.40 -59.07 23.18
CA ILE A 5 -34.16 -58.32 22.15
C ILE A 5 -34.65 -56.94 22.65
N LEU A 6 -34.84 -56.81 23.99
CA LEU A 6 -35.38 -55.56 24.54
C LEU A 6 -34.33 -54.44 24.61
N HIS A 7 -33.01 -54.78 24.60
CA HIS A 7 -31.94 -53.81 24.63
C HIS A 7 -31.62 -53.22 23.24
N PHE A 8 -31.96 -53.90 22.16
CA PHE A 8 -31.75 -53.36 20.80
C PHE A 8 -32.79 -52.30 20.37
N ILE A 9 -33.96 -52.32 20.97
CA ILE A 9 -35.03 -51.35 20.61
C ILE A 9 -34.81 -49.99 21.30
N ALA A 10 -34.16 -49.98 22.48
CA ALA A 10 -33.87 -48.73 23.20
C ALA A 10 -32.74 -47.90 22.61
N ILE A 11 -31.82 -48.54 21.87
CA ILE A 11 -30.66 -47.85 21.26
C ILE A 11 -31.03 -47.21 19.90
N PHE A 12 -32.03 -47.75 19.22
CA PHE A 12 -32.42 -47.28 17.88
C PHE A 12 -33.34 -46.04 17.90
N THR A 13 -33.97 -45.74 19.01
CA THR A 13 -34.85 -44.55 19.15
C THR A 13 -34.11 -43.28 19.56
N PHE A 14 -32.81 -43.34 19.94
CA PHE A 14 -32.05 -42.18 20.37
C PHE A 14 -31.18 -41.55 19.25
N ILE A 15 -31.13 -42.19 18.08
CA ILE A 15 -30.27 -41.71 16.96
C ILE A 15 -31.04 -40.75 15.99
N PHE A 16 -32.37 -40.64 16.12
CA PHE A 16 -33.20 -39.92 15.13
C PHE A 16 -33.59 -38.48 15.50
N LEU A 17 -33.02 -37.92 16.57
CA LEU A 17 -33.40 -36.56 17.01
C LEU A 17 -32.25 -35.53 16.86
N PHE A 18 -31.28 -35.78 15.96
CA PHE A 18 -30.16 -34.82 15.76
C PHE A 18 -29.97 -34.41 14.30
N THR A 19 -31.08 -34.24 13.56
CA THR A 19 -31.03 -33.67 12.22
C THR A 19 -31.91 -32.42 12.14
N GLY A 20 -31.28 -31.25 12.20
CA GLY A 20 -32.07 -30.05 11.86
C GLY A 20 -31.60 -28.76 12.45
N ILE A 21 -30.27 -28.45 12.38
CA ILE A 21 -29.88 -27.06 12.40
C ILE A 21 -29.02 -26.83 11.13
N SER A 22 -29.72 -26.70 9.99
CA SER A 22 -29.13 -26.06 8.81
C SER A 22 -29.02 -24.58 9.11
N GLY A 23 -27.93 -24.18 9.71
CA GLY A 23 -27.54 -22.79 9.82
C GLY A 23 -27.32 -22.24 8.41
N CYS A 24 -28.27 -21.49 7.86
CA CYS A 24 -28.02 -20.58 6.75
C CYS A 24 -26.87 -19.66 7.17
N LYS A 25 -25.65 -19.94 6.72
CA LYS A 25 -24.59 -18.94 6.72
C LYS A 25 -25.00 -17.89 5.68
N SER A 26 -25.53 -16.78 6.15
CA SER A 26 -25.61 -15.56 5.36
C SER A 26 -24.18 -15.23 4.95
N PHE A 27 -23.86 -15.44 3.67
CA PHE A 27 -22.69 -14.85 3.07
C PHE A 27 -22.96 -13.34 3.01
N THR A 28 -22.54 -12.62 4.02
CA THR A 28 -22.31 -11.19 3.88
C THR A 28 -21.21 -11.07 2.85
N ASN A 29 -21.55 -10.62 1.64
CA ASN A 29 -20.59 -10.07 0.72
C ASN A 29 -19.98 -8.86 1.43
N GLU A 30 -18.84 -9.05 2.10
CA GLU A 30 -17.95 -7.93 2.39
C GLU A 30 -17.45 -7.44 1.02
N GLU A 31 -18.05 -6.37 0.52
CA GLU A 31 -17.50 -5.64 -0.61
C GLU A 31 -16.08 -5.22 -0.21
N GLN A 32 -15.11 -5.95 -0.74
CA GLN A 32 -13.70 -5.56 -0.62
C GLN A 32 -13.58 -4.16 -1.22
N PRO A 33 -13.00 -3.19 -0.50
CA PRO A 33 -12.85 -1.85 -1.02
C PRO A 33 -12.11 -1.90 -2.36
N VAL A 34 -12.79 -1.46 -3.41
CA VAL A 34 -12.19 -1.36 -4.74
C VAL A 34 -11.07 -0.33 -4.65
N THR A 35 -9.84 -0.80 -4.57
CA THR A 35 -8.68 0.08 -4.57
C THR A 35 -8.51 0.65 -5.98
N VAL A 36 -8.87 1.91 -6.17
CA VAL A 36 -8.66 2.62 -7.42
C VAL A 36 -7.21 3.07 -7.49
N TRP A 37 -6.52 2.66 -8.55
CA TRP A 37 -5.17 3.11 -8.85
C TRP A 37 -5.21 4.25 -9.85
N ASP A 38 -4.67 5.40 -9.45
CA ASP A 38 -4.41 6.52 -10.34
C ASP A 38 -3.06 6.37 -11.02
N SER A 39 -2.87 7.04 -12.17
CA SER A 39 -1.58 7.06 -12.83
C SER A 39 -1.20 8.43 -13.34
N LEU A 40 0.08 8.75 -13.26
CA LEU A 40 0.66 10.01 -13.74
C LEU A 40 1.97 9.76 -14.47
N THR A 41 2.26 10.59 -15.47
CA THR A 41 3.61 10.69 -16.04
C THR A 41 4.33 11.86 -15.37
N VAL A 42 5.45 11.54 -14.72
CA VAL A 42 6.26 12.50 -13.95
C VAL A 42 7.71 12.48 -14.41
N THR A 43 8.47 13.50 -14.05
CA THR A 43 9.94 13.49 -14.20
C THR A 43 10.55 12.87 -12.96
N ALA A 44 11.28 11.77 -13.12
CA ALA A 44 12.03 11.13 -12.05
C ALA A 44 13.51 11.50 -12.09
N SER A 45 14.09 11.73 -10.92
CA SER A 45 15.54 11.76 -10.66
C SER A 45 15.83 10.93 -9.42
N ALA A 46 17.08 10.88 -8.99
CA ALA A 46 17.49 10.14 -7.82
C ALA A 46 18.35 10.99 -6.88
N PHE A 47 18.25 10.71 -5.57
CA PHE A 47 19.03 11.39 -4.55
C PHE A 47 19.63 10.41 -3.54
N ASN A 48 20.63 10.91 -2.81
CA ASN A 48 21.26 10.21 -1.68
C ASN A 48 21.13 11.05 -0.42
N SER A 49 21.14 10.43 0.74
CA SER A 49 21.13 11.09 2.04
C SER A 49 22.54 11.62 2.40
N THR A 50 23.07 12.54 1.59
CA THR A 50 24.34 13.22 1.85
C THR A 50 24.13 14.71 2.12
N ARG A 51 24.94 15.30 3.01
CA ARG A 51 24.86 16.73 3.32
C ARG A 51 24.99 17.62 2.07
N ALA A 52 25.81 17.20 1.11
CA ALA A 52 26.01 17.92 -0.14
C ALA A 52 24.75 18.01 -1.01
N GLN A 53 23.84 17.01 -0.91
CA GLN A 53 22.60 16.96 -1.70
C GLN A 53 21.39 17.51 -0.95
N THR A 54 21.30 17.26 0.35
CA THR A 54 20.14 17.66 1.17
C THR A 54 20.28 19.06 1.75
N GLY A 55 21.52 19.56 1.92
CA GLY A 55 21.78 20.88 2.52
C GLY A 55 21.46 20.97 4.00
N THR A 56 21.12 19.84 4.67
CA THR A 56 20.76 19.78 6.10
C THR A 56 21.83 19.08 6.92
N PRO A 57 21.95 19.41 8.23
CA PRO A 57 22.85 18.71 9.15
C PRO A 57 22.56 17.21 9.25
N ASN A 58 21.26 16.85 9.19
CA ASN A 58 20.75 15.48 9.28
C ASN A 58 20.16 15.03 7.95
N PRO A 59 20.98 14.55 7.00
CA PRO A 59 20.52 14.22 5.64
C PRO A 59 19.57 13.02 5.59
N ASN A 60 19.45 12.25 6.66
CA ASN A 60 18.55 11.11 6.78
C ASN A 60 17.16 11.48 7.32
N ILE A 61 16.94 12.75 7.72
CA ILE A 61 15.63 13.21 8.17
C ILE A 61 14.91 13.91 7.02
N THR A 62 13.73 13.43 6.69
CA THR A 62 12.89 13.98 5.61
C THR A 62 12.18 15.27 6.03
N ALA A 63 11.57 15.98 5.09
CA ALA A 63 10.79 17.19 5.37
C ALA A 63 9.49 16.94 6.16
N TRP A 64 9.08 15.70 6.36
CA TRP A 64 7.99 15.30 7.26
C TRP A 64 8.48 14.71 8.59
N GLY A 65 9.82 14.62 8.78
CA GLY A 65 10.43 14.14 10.02
C GLY A 65 10.70 12.63 10.05
N ASP A 66 10.43 11.91 8.99
CA ASP A 66 10.78 10.48 8.91
C ASP A 66 12.29 10.29 8.81
N THR A 67 12.81 9.25 9.46
CA THR A 67 14.19 8.80 9.27
C THR A 67 14.23 7.81 8.11
N ILE A 68 15.13 8.05 7.16
CA ILE A 68 15.37 7.15 6.02
C ILE A 68 16.75 6.50 6.11
N GLU A 69 16.81 5.21 5.73
CA GLU A 69 18.03 4.40 5.78
C GLU A 69 18.33 3.77 4.43
N PRO A 70 19.63 3.51 4.13
CA PRO A 70 20.01 2.79 2.91
C PRO A 70 19.25 1.47 2.76
N GLY A 71 18.71 1.23 1.56
CA GLY A 71 17.89 0.06 1.26
C GLY A 71 16.38 0.30 1.30
N MET A 72 15.91 1.37 1.93
CA MET A 72 14.50 1.73 1.90
C MET A 72 14.06 2.18 0.50
N LYS A 73 12.87 1.75 0.08
CA LYS A 73 12.22 2.21 -1.16
C LYS A 73 11.37 3.44 -0.88
N VAL A 74 12.01 4.59 -0.91
CA VAL A 74 11.42 5.89 -0.56
C VAL A 74 11.49 6.84 -1.74
N LEU A 75 10.49 7.73 -1.86
CA LEU A 75 10.54 8.86 -2.76
C LEU A 75 10.23 10.20 -2.07
N ALA A 76 10.83 11.26 -2.63
CA ALA A 76 10.39 12.64 -2.45
C ALA A 76 9.49 13.06 -3.62
N VAL A 77 8.43 13.82 -3.34
CA VAL A 77 7.50 14.32 -4.35
C VAL A 77 7.48 15.84 -4.40
N SER A 78 7.29 16.41 -5.59
CA SER A 78 7.02 17.83 -5.72
C SER A 78 5.64 18.16 -5.13
N ARG A 79 5.51 19.37 -4.55
CA ARG A 79 4.33 19.75 -3.76
C ARG A 79 3.01 19.75 -4.53
N ASP A 80 3.05 19.96 -5.84
CA ASP A 80 1.89 19.87 -6.72
C ASP A 80 1.34 18.45 -6.87
N LEU A 81 2.17 17.43 -6.65
CA LEU A 81 1.75 16.04 -6.67
C LEU A 81 1.03 15.64 -5.38
N ILE A 82 1.31 16.31 -4.27
CA ILE A 82 0.60 16.09 -2.99
C ILE A 82 -0.89 16.39 -3.17
N ALA A 83 -1.22 17.51 -3.83
CA ALA A 83 -2.61 17.88 -4.16
C ALA A 83 -3.30 16.89 -5.13
N LYS A 84 -2.55 15.98 -5.75
CA LYS A 84 -3.07 14.91 -6.62
C LYS A 84 -3.14 13.55 -5.92
N GLY A 85 -3.00 13.51 -4.59
CA GLY A 85 -3.10 12.28 -3.81
C GLY A 85 -1.78 11.58 -3.51
N LEU A 86 -0.62 12.12 -3.93
CA LEU A 86 0.69 11.57 -3.53
C LEU A 86 1.12 12.19 -2.18
N GLU A 87 0.35 11.88 -1.16
CA GLU A 87 0.56 12.38 0.20
C GLU A 87 1.63 11.57 0.94
N HIS A 88 1.92 11.98 2.18
CA HIS A 88 2.81 11.23 3.07
C HIS A 88 2.29 9.81 3.28
N ASN A 89 3.16 8.81 3.17
CA ASN A 89 2.89 7.37 3.22
C ASN A 89 2.11 6.77 2.03
N THR A 90 1.85 7.52 0.97
CA THR A 90 1.26 6.95 -0.24
C THR A 90 2.20 5.93 -0.87
N GLU A 91 1.67 4.75 -1.18
CA GLU A 91 2.38 3.71 -1.94
C GLU A 91 2.39 4.04 -3.43
N VAL A 92 3.55 3.88 -4.06
CA VAL A 92 3.78 4.20 -5.47
C VAL A 92 4.53 3.08 -6.16
N ILE A 93 4.01 2.64 -7.29
CA ILE A 93 4.71 1.75 -8.23
C ILE A 93 5.25 2.61 -9.37
N ILE A 94 6.50 2.39 -9.73
CA ILE A 94 7.17 3.12 -10.83
C ILE A 94 7.38 2.15 -11.97
N GLU A 95 6.85 2.47 -13.15
CA GLU A 95 7.02 1.63 -14.34
C GLU A 95 8.52 1.40 -14.67
N GLY A 96 8.88 0.13 -14.82
CA GLY A 96 10.26 -0.28 -15.13
C GLY A 96 11.22 -0.22 -13.92
N ILE A 97 10.72 -0.09 -12.70
CA ILE A 97 11.52 -0.15 -11.46
C ILE A 97 10.83 -1.07 -10.46
N ASP A 98 11.52 -2.12 -10.03
CA ASP A 98 10.96 -3.14 -9.16
C ASP A 98 10.63 -2.63 -7.75
N GLY A 99 9.43 -2.98 -7.31
CA GLY A 99 8.92 -2.84 -5.94
C GLY A 99 8.03 -1.63 -5.72
N VAL A 100 7.47 -1.60 -4.53
CA VAL A 100 6.60 -0.52 -4.06
C VAL A 100 7.45 0.50 -3.30
N PHE A 101 7.33 1.75 -3.68
CA PHE A 101 7.97 2.89 -3.02
C PHE A 101 6.96 3.58 -2.12
N VAL A 102 7.44 4.25 -1.08
CA VAL A 102 6.60 5.02 -0.17
C VAL A 102 7.00 6.49 -0.23
N VAL A 103 6.02 7.36 -0.36
CA VAL A 103 6.23 8.82 -0.29
C VAL A 103 6.58 9.21 1.15
N LYS A 104 7.84 9.62 1.38
CA LYS A 104 8.36 9.98 2.71
C LYS A 104 8.97 11.36 2.76
N ASP A 105 9.09 12.04 1.61
CA ASP A 105 9.69 13.36 1.57
C ASP A 105 9.02 14.27 0.55
N LYS A 106 9.11 15.57 0.76
CA LYS A 106 8.61 16.61 -0.12
C LYS A 106 9.72 17.52 -0.61
N MET A 107 9.70 17.77 -1.90
CA MET A 107 10.70 18.60 -2.56
C MET A 107 10.47 20.10 -2.31
N HIS A 108 11.50 20.91 -2.57
CA HIS A 108 11.38 22.36 -2.57
C HIS A 108 10.28 22.83 -3.55
N SER A 109 9.54 23.89 -3.21
CA SER A 109 8.36 24.40 -3.94
C SER A 109 8.59 24.79 -5.40
N ARG A 110 9.86 25.04 -5.78
CA ARG A 110 10.25 25.31 -7.19
C ARG A 110 10.05 24.14 -8.14
N TRP A 111 10.03 22.90 -7.60
CA TRP A 111 9.87 21.70 -8.42
C TRP A 111 8.38 21.42 -8.67
N LYS A 112 8.09 21.00 -9.91
CA LYS A 112 6.76 20.66 -10.37
C LYS A 112 6.79 19.37 -11.17
N ASN A 113 5.75 18.55 -11.03
CA ASN A 113 5.56 17.27 -11.72
C ASN A 113 6.80 16.38 -11.65
N LYS A 114 7.38 16.27 -10.45
CA LYS A 114 8.66 15.60 -10.24
C LYS A 114 8.63 14.70 -9.01
N ILE A 115 9.31 13.55 -9.16
CA ILE A 115 9.67 12.66 -8.04
C ILE A 115 11.19 12.52 -7.97
N ASP A 116 11.68 12.24 -6.76
CA ASP A 116 13.11 11.98 -6.52
C ASP A 116 13.24 10.65 -5.75
N ILE A 117 13.94 9.68 -6.34
CA ILE A 117 14.03 8.31 -5.82
C ILE A 117 15.23 8.19 -4.91
N TYR A 118 15.03 7.71 -3.69
CA TYR A 118 16.11 7.49 -2.75
C TYR A 118 16.98 6.30 -3.16
N MET A 119 18.28 6.53 -3.23
CA MET A 119 19.27 5.52 -3.62
C MET A 119 20.27 5.21 -2.49
N GLY A 120 19.89 5.48 -1.22
CA GLY A 120 20.77 5.26 -0.07
C GLY A 120 22.09 5.98 -0.24
N ASP A 121 23.19 5.28 0.01
CA ASP A 121 24.56 5.82 -0.09
C ASP A 121 25.18 5.62 -1.48
N ASN A 122 24.48 5.02 -2.42
CA ASN A 122 25.02 4.70 -3.72
C ASN A 122 24.97 5.89 -4.69
N ILE A 123 25.94 6.80 -4.55
CA ILE A 123 26.04 8.01 -5.36
C ILE A 123 26.22 7.67 -6.86
N LYS A 124 26.95 6.60 -7.20
CA LYS A 124 27.13 6.18 -8.60
C LYS A 124 25.79 5.78 -9.22
N LYS A 125 24.98 4.98 -8.52
CA LYS A 125 23.66 4.56 -8.94
C LYS A 125 22.71 5.76 -9.13
N ALA A 126 22.71 6.71 -8.20
CA ALA A 126 21.90 7.92 -8.31
C ALA A 126 22.30 8.78 -9.52
N LYS A 127 23.60 8.95 -9.76
CA LYS A 127 24.12 9.70 -10.93
C LYS A 127 23.79 8.99 -12.25
N SER A 128 23.96 7.66 -12.33
CA SER A 128 23.65 6.89 -13.55
C SER A 128 22.15 6.80 -13.85
N PHE A 129 21.29 6.94 -12.83
CA PHE A 129 19.85 7.00 -13.03
C PHE A 129 19.42 8.20 -13.88
N GLY A 130 20.09 9.34 -13.64
CA GLY A 130 19.88 10.58 -14.38
C GLY A 130 18.48 11.17 -14.14
N ARG A 131 17.97 11.81 -15.21
CA ARG A 131 16.62 12.39 -15.23
C ARG A 131 15.86 11.83 -16.41
N LYS A 132 14.66 11.27 -16.15
CA LYS A 132 13.83 10.68 -17.20
C LYS A 132 12.34 10.79 -16.85
N LYS A 133 11.49 10.71 -17.86
CA LYS A 133 10.04 10.57 -17.66
C LYS A 133 9.71 9.13 -17.34
N VAL A 134 8.87 8.93 -16.35
CA VAL A 134 8.36 7.64 -15.92
C VAL A 134 6.85 7.71 -15.68
N LYS A 135 6.16 6.62 -15.89
CA LYS A 135 4.78 6.47 -15.45
C LYS A 135 4.79 5.91 -14.04
N ILE A 136 3.97 6.49 -13.16
CA ILE A 136 3.76 6.01 -11.80
C ILE A 136 2.30 5.62 -11.61
N PHE A 137 2.08 4.66 -10.71
CA PHE A 137 0.76 4.22 -10.27
C PHE A 137 0.71 4.35 -8.75
N TYR A 138 -0.39 4.87 -8.22
CA TYR A 138 -0.54 5.09 -6.78
C TYR A 138 -2.00 5.00 -6.37
N LYS A 139 -2.25 4.68 -5.11
CA LYS A 139 -3.58 4.68 -4.53
C LYS A 139 -3.91 6.11 -4.10
N SER A 140 -4.86 6.74 -4.79
CA SER A 140 -5.39 8.01 -4.34
C SER A 140 -6.29 7.78 -3.12
N SER A 141 -6.16 8.65 -2.11
CA SER A 141 -7.06 8.69 -0.95
C SER A 141 -8.41 9.33 -1.28
N THR A 142 -8.82 9.33 -2.56
CA THR A 142 -10.13 9.88 -2.94
C THR A 142 -11.22 9.04 -2.28
N ASP A 143 -11.87 9.61 -1.29
CA ASP A 143 -12.93 9.05 -0.47
C ASP A 143 -13.91 8.17 -1.25
N THR A 144 -14.05 6.93 -0.79
CA THR A 144 -15.13 6.02 -1.14
C THR A 144 -16.50 6.52 -0.60
N THR A 145 -16.74 7.84 -0.62
CA THR A 145 -17.98 8.43 -0.05
C THR A 145 -18.91 9.01 -1.12
N ALA A 146 -18.81 8.55 -2.38
CA ALA A 146 -19.70 9.06 -3.44
C ALA A 146 -20.48 7.95 -4.16
N ILE A 147 -20.97 6.94 -3.45
CA ILE A 147 -22.10 6.16 -3.91
C ILE A 147 -23.25 6.42 -2.92
N LYS A 148 -23.92 7.56 -3.09
CA LYS A 148 -25.25 7.79 -2.52
C LYS A 148 -26.20 6.98 -3.41
N PRO A 149 -26.86 5.94 -2.89
CA PRO A 149 -27.92 5.28 -3.65
C PRO A 149 -29.08 6.26 -3.84
N LEU A 150 -29.60 6.31 -5.07
CA LEU A 150 -30.84 6.99 -5.43
C LEU A 150 -32.05 6.29 -4.81
#